data_bbf2135125b8d00df08b35ed44cd52f1
#
_entry.id   bbf2135125b8d00df08b35ed44cd52f1
#
_cell.length_a   1.000
_cell.length_b   1.000
_cell.length_c   1.000
_cell.angle_alpha   90.00
_cell.angle_beta   90.00
_cell.angle_gamma   90.00
#
_symmetry.space_group_name_H-M   'P 1'
#
loop_
_entity.id
_entity.type
_entity.pdbx_description
1 polymer ?
#
loop_
_entity_poly.entity_id
_entity_poly.type
_entity_poly.pdbx_seq_one_letter_code
_entity_poly.pdbx_strand_id
1 'polypeptide(L)'
;MAEQQINRREFLRITGAGAVLGAGLAGCSVFQVGPVDSGHFDILIKNGLIVDGAGKPGYPGSVGIIGDKIAAMGALDQATAPQIIDATDLVVTPGFINIHGHTDGNLLTNPEGTSSIMQGITLELGGQCGGSRGWNVGEYLDELESREIGINFATMVGHGTVRNAVLGSTDRDPSPQELERMRQMVDQAIQGGAVGLSTGLEYTPGNFAKIPELIEIARVLKPYQLPYATHIRN
;
A
#
# COMPACT_ATOMS: atom_id res chain seq x y z
N MET A 1 -14.27 18.84 -20.93
CA MET A 1 -13.56 19.19 -19.70
C MET A 1 -12.62 18.04 -19.43
N ALA A 2 -11.31 18.27 -19.42
CA ALA A 2 -10.34 17.20 -19.23
C ALA A 2 -10.45 16.69 -17.78
N GLU A 3 -10.73 15.40 -17.60
CA GLU A 3 -10.61 14.72 -16.32
C GLU A 3 -9.16 14.82 -15.85
N GLN A 4 -8.96 15.47 -14.74
CA GLN A 4 -7.67 15.56 -14.08
C GLN A 4 -7.45 14.22 -13.36
N GLN A 5 -6.79 13.29 -14.02
CA GLN A 5 -6.31 12.07 -13.37
C GLN A 5 -5.33 12.48 -12.28
N ILE A 6 -5.70 12.21 -11.03
CA ILE A 6 -4.82 12.39 -9.88
C ILE A 6 -3.71 11.35 -10.02
N ASN A 7 -2.48 11.80 -10.23
CA ASN A 7 -1.34 10.89 -10.31
C ASN A 7 -1.02 10.34 -8.92
N ARG A 8 -0.30 9.19 -8.90
CA ARG A 8 0.06 8.44 -7.69
C ARG A 8 0.73 9.30 -6.61
N ARG A 9 1.57 10.26 -7.00
CA ARG A 9 2.24 11.21 -6.08
C ARG A 9 1.27 12.18 -5.42
N GLU A 10 0.23 12.61 -6.13
CA GLU A 10 -0.84 13.46 -5.58
C GLU A 10 -1.73 12.67 -4.62
N PHE A 11 -2.08 11.43 -4.96
CA PHE A 11 -2.85 10.54 -4.07
C PHE A 11 -2.13 10.33 -2.73
N LEU A 12 -0.83 10.01 -2.75
CA LEU A 12 -0.03 9.81 -1.52
C LEU A 12 0.16 11.12 -0.73
N ARG A 13 0.21 12.28 -1.38
CA ARG A 13 0.25 13.58 -0.70
C ARG A 13 -1.08 13.95 -0.05
N ILE A 14 -2.19 13.63 -0.68
CA ILE A 14 -3.54 13.91 -0.17
C ILE A 14 -3.86 13.01 1.03
N THR A 15 -3.49 11.74 0.98
CA THR A 15 -3.70 10.78 2.08
C THR A 15 -2.74 11.00 3.25
N GLY A 16 -1.51 11.48 2.99
CA GLY A 16 -0.52 11.80 4.03
C GLY A 16 -0.76 13.13 4.74
N ALA A 17 -1.38 14.12 4.09
CA ALA A 17 -1.62 15.44 4.65
C ALA A 17 -2.93 15.56 5.48
N GLY A 18 -3.82 14.55 5.40
CA GLY A 18 -5.11 14.54 6.08
C GLY A 18 -5.12 14.06 7.53
N ALA A 19 -3.98 13.60 8.07
CA ALA A 19 -3.96 12.88 9.36
C ALA A 19 -3.54 13.70 10.59
N VAL A 20 -3.32 15.00 10.49
CA VAL A 20 -2.95 15.81 11.67
C VAL A 20 -3.74 17.12 11.70
N LEU A 21 -4.97 17.08 12.21
CA LEU A 21 -5.63 18.17 12.96
C LEU A 21 -6.99 17.69 13.44
N GLY A 22 -7.12 17.45 14.75
CA GLY A 22 -8.43 17.29 15.38
C GLY A 22 -8.52 16.19 16.43
N ALA A 23 -7.83 16.33 17.57
CA ALA A 23 -8.27 15.69 18.79
C ALA A 23 -9.58 16.36 19.24
N GLY A 24 -10.70 15.75 18.91
CA GLY A 24 -12.03 16.14 19.34
C GLY A 24 -12.93 14.91 19.33
N LEU A 25 -13.36 14.50 20.53
CA LEU A 25 -14.36 13.47 20.77
C LEU A 25 -15.63 13.78 19.97
N ALA A 26 -15.85 13.08 18.86
CA ALA A 26 -17.18 12.98 18.24
C ALA A 26 -17.21 11.73 17.32
N GLY A 27 -18.23 10.94 17.53
CA GLY A 27 -18.58 9.68 16.99
C GLY A 27 -18.19 9.37 15.55
N CYS A 28 -18.02 8.08 15.30
CA CYS A 28 -17.92 7.47 13.98
C CYS A 28 -18.81 8.18 12.98
N SER A 29 -18.24 9.05 12.16
CA SER A 29 -18.91 9.49 10.95
C SER A 29 -18.99 8.28 10.01
N VAL A 30 -20.14 7.63 10.02
CA VAL A 30 -20.62 6.86 8.88
C VAL A 30 -20.31 7.75 7.67
N PHE A 31 -19.59 7.26 6.68
CA PHE A 31 -19.51 7.90 5.37
C PHE A 31 -20.95 8.07 4.89
N GLN A 32 -21.59 9.19 5.20
CA GLN A 32 -22.81 9.58 4.55
C GLN A 32 -22.38 10.05 3.15
N VAL A 33 -22.42 9.11 2.23
CA VAL A 33 -22.54 9.48 0.82
C VAL A 33 -23.82 10.30 0.76
N GLY A 34 -23.72 11.57 0.34
CA GLY A 34 -24.88 12.45 0.16
C GLY A 34 -25.96 11.76 -0.67
N PRO A 35 -27.20 12.28 -0.72
CA PRO A 35 -28.27 11.62 -1.44
C PRO A 35 -27.81 11.34 -2.88
N VAL A 36 -27.52 10.07 -3.15
CA VAL A 36 -27.25 9.58 -4.50
C VAL A 36 -28.59 9.60 -5.19
N ASP A 37 -28.72 10.47 -6.19
CA ASP A 37 -29.91 10.57 -7.00
C ASP A 37 -30.19 9.20 -7.62
N SER A 38 -31.32 8.63 -7.14
CA SER A 38 -32.02 7.49 -7.70
C SER A 38 -31.23 6.35 -8.35
N GLY A 39 -30.82 5.39 -7.52
CA GLY A 39 -30.95 3.95 -7.84
C GLY A 39 -30.30 3.40 -9.10
N HIS A 40 -29.48 4.17 -9.84
CA HIS A 40 -28.80 3.67 -11.02
C HIS A 40 -27.30 3.66 -10.81
N PHE A 41 -26.72 2.45 -10.81
CA PHE A 41 -25.29 2.19 -10.63
C PHE A 41 -24.71 1.54 -11.89
N ASP A 42 -23.39 1.54 -12.03
CA ASP A 42 -22.72 0.78 -13.08
C ASP A 42 -22.64 -0.70 -12.70
N ILE A 43 -22.35 -0.97 -11.41
CA ILE A 43 -22.31 -2.31 -10.82
C ILE A 43 -23.09 -2.28 -9.52
N LEU A 44 -23.93 -3.30 -9.31
CA LEU A 44 -24.69 -3.48 -8.09
C LEU A 44 -24.45 -4.88 -7.51
N ILE A 45 -23.80 -4.95 -6.34
CA ILE A 45 -23.64 -6.19 -5.59
C ILE A 45 -24.81 -6.29 -4.63
N LYS A 46 -25.66 -7.33 -4.77
CA LYS A 46 -26.92 -7.46 -4.02
C LYS A 46 -26.89 -8.63 -3.04
N ASN A 47 -27.72 -8.54 -2.00
CA ASN A 47 -28.08 -9.62 -1.10
C ASN A 47 -26.92 -10.18 -0.26
N GLY A 48 -25.80 -9.46 -0.11
CA GLY A 48 -24.64 -9.93 0.64
C GLY A 48 -24.70 -9.60 2.13
N LEU A 49 -23.89 -10.29 2.93
CA LEU A 49 -23.52 -9.87 4.28
C LEU A 49 -22.34 -8.87 4.17
N ILE A 50 -22.61 -7.60 4.38
CA ILE A 50 -21.56 -6.55 4.29
C ILE A 50 -20.75 -6.55 5.57
N VAL A 51 -19.41 -6.70 5.45
CA VAL A 51 -18.42 -6.56 6.51
C VAL A 51 -17.43 -5.48 6.06
N ASP A 52 -17.68 -4.24 6.48
CA ASP A 52 -17.02 -3.03 5.95
C ASP A 52 -15.62 -2.74 6.53
N GLY A 53 -15.15 -3.57 7.46
CA GLY A 53 -13.85 -3.37 8.12
C GLY A 53 -13.83 -2.32 9.23
N ALA A 54 -14.96 -1.69 9.55
CA ALA A 54 -15.05 -0.66 10.60
C ALA A 54 -15.12 -1.22 12.04
N GLY A 55 -14.91 -2.54 12.22
CA GLY A 55 -14.94 -3.20 13.53
C GLY A 55 -16.34 -3.42 14.09
N LYS A 56 -17.37 -3.24 13.27
CA LYS A 56 -18.77 -3.51 13.62
C LYS A 56 -19.22 -4.87 13.10
N PRO A 57 -20.26 -5.48 13.68
CA PRO A 57 -20.86 -6.68 13.10
C PRO A 57 -21.31 -6.45 11.66
N GLY A 58 -21.19 -7.48 10.82
CA GLY A 58 -21.70 -7.47 9.46
C GLY A 58 -23.23 -7.29 9.44
N TYR A 59 -23.74 -6.71 8.36
CA TYR A 59 -25.16 -6.46 8.17
C TYR A 59 -25.60 -6.85 6.75
N PRO A 60 -26.82 -7.35 6.55
CA PRO A 60 -27.36 -7.63 5.22
C PRO A 60 -27.49 -6.33 4.42
N GLY A 61 -27.11 -6.36 3.14
CA GLY A 61 -27.19 -5.18 2.30
C GLY A 61 -26.66 -5.39 0.89
N SER A 62 -26.57 -4.28 0.19
CA SER A 62 -26.08 -4.19 -1.17
C SER A 62 -25.04 -3.08 -1.30
N VAL A 63 -24.19 -3.16 -2.31
CA VAL A 63 -23.16 -2.15 -2.63
C VAL A 63 -23.37 -1.69 -4.07
N GLY A 64 -23.58 -0.38 -4.23
CA GLY A 64 -23.69 0.26 -5.55
C GLY A 64 -22.42 1.01 -5.91
N ILE A 65 -21.91 0.77 -7.12
CA ILE A 65 -20.66 1.32 -7.64
C ILE A 65 -20.96 2.17 -8.85
N ILE A 66 -20.35 3.37 -8.92
CA ILE A 66 -20.36 4.27 -10.08
C ILE A 66 -18.91 4.60 -10.43
N GLY A 67 -18.50 4.26 -11.65
CA GLY A 67 -17.12 4.37 -12.06
C GLY A 67 -16.20 3.53 -11.19
N ASP A 68 -15.25 4.17 -10.52
CA ASP A 68 -14.27 3.57 -9.62
C ASP A 68 -14.60 3.72 -8.12
N LYS A 69 -15.84 4.14 -7.78
CA LYS A 69 -16.20 4.51 -6.41
C LYS A 69 -17.41 3.74 -5.90
N ILE A 70 -17.35 3.35 -4.63
CA ILE A 70 -18.53 2.91 -3.89
C ILE A 70 -19.43 4.15 -3.69
N ALA A 71 -20.56 4.16 -4.37
CA ALA A 71 -21.48 5.28 -4.35
C ALA A 71 -22.56 5.15 -3.26
N ALA A 72 -22.95 3.90 -2.92
CA ALA A 72 -23.90 3.65 -1.84
C ALA A 72 -23.70 2.26 -1.24
N MET A 73 -24.08 2.10 0.03
CA MET A 73 -24.14 0.80 0.73
C MET A 73 -25.40 0.74 1.62
N GLY A 74 -26.00 -0.45 1.71
CA GLY A 74 -27.16 -0.69 2.58
C GLY A 74 -28.35 -1.26 1.82
N ALA A 75 -29.55 -0.83 2.18
CA ALA A 75 -30.78 -1.30 1.54
C ALA A 75 -30.95 -0.61 0.16
N LEU A 76 -30.61 -1.31 -0.90
CA LEU A 76 -30.69 -0.84 -2.29
C LEU A 76 -31.65 -1.72 -3.11
N ASP A 77 -32.79 -2.11 -2.53
CA ASP A 77 -33.70 -3.09 -3.13
C ASP A 77 -34.28 -2.66 -4.47
N GLN A 78 -34.51 -1.35 -4.62
CA GLN A 78 -35.07 -0.75 -5.85
C GLN A 78 -33.98 -0.27 -6.84
N ALA A 79 -32.71 -0.42 -6.47
CA ALA A 79 -31.62 0.02 -7.30
C ALA A 79 -31.45 -0.87 -8.54
N THR A 80 -30.96 -0.25 -9.62
CA THR A 80 -30.69 -0.91 -10.90
C THR A 80 -29.26 -0.69 -11.35
N ALA A 81 -28.73 -1.62 -12.12
CA ALA A 81 -27.42 -1.53 -12.76
C ALA A 81 -27.39 -2.41 -14.01
N PRO A 82 -26.59 -2.07 -15.03
CA PRO A 82 -26.33 -2.97 -16.15
C PRO A 82 -25.65 -4.28 -15.71
N GLN A 83 -24.80 -4.21 -14.68
CA GLN A 83 -24.13 -5.38 -14.10
C GLN A 83 -24.62 -5.60 -12.67
N ILE A 84 -25.23 -6.74 -12.43
CA ILE A 84 -25.68 -7.19 -11.10
C ILE A 84 -24.88 -8.43 -10.70
N ILE A 85 -24.31 -8.38 -9.49
CA ILE A 85 -23.63 -9.50 -8.85
C ILE A 85 -24.51 -9.94 -7.67
N ASP A 86 -25.07 -11.16 -7.73
CA ASP A 86 -25.82 -11.71 -6.61
C ASP A 86 -24.85 -12.33 -5.59
N ALA A 87 -24.81 -11.73 -4.42
CA ALA A 87 -24.00 -12.15 -3.28
C ALA A 87 -24.82 -12.89 -2.21
N THR A 88 -25.95 -13.51 -2.58
CA THR A 88 -26.74 -14.33 -1.66
C THR A 88 -25.85 -15.41 -1.03
N ASP A 89 -25.90 -15.53 0.31
CA ASP A 89 -25.07 -16.42 1.13
C ASP A 89 -23.55 -16.14 1.07
N LEU A 90 -23.15 -14.99 0.53
CA LEU A 90 -21.76 -14.53 0.47
C LEU A 90 -21.51 -13.33 1.39
N VAL A 91 -20.25 -13.16 1.76
CA VAL A 91 -19.76 -11.99 2.49
C VAL A 91 -19.13 -11.00 1.51
N VAL A 92 -19.55 -9.75 1.60
CA VAL A 92 -18.98 -8.65 0.81
C VAL A 92 -18.07 -7.81 1.71
N THR A 93 -16.79 -7.79 1.39
CA THR A 93 -15.76 -7.05 2.15
C THR A 93 -14.98 -6.10 1.26
N PRO A 94 -14.32 -5.07 1.81
CA PRO A 94 -13.20 -4.43 1.11
C PRO A 94 -12.14 -5.46 0.72
N GLY A 95 -11.40 -5.20 -0.35
CA GLY A 95 -10.25 -6.02 -0.69
C GLY A 95 -9.21 -6.04 0.43
N PHE A 96 -8.58 -7.18 0.66
CA PHE A 96 -7.58 -7.33 1.71
C PHE A 96 -6.27 -6.61 1.36
N ILE A 97 -5.61 -6.09 2.40
CA ILE A 97 -4.30 -5.48 2.30
C ILE A 97 -3.27 -6.45 2.89
N ASN A 98 -2.37 -6.96 2.05
CA ASN A 98 -1.22 -7.71 2.52
C ASN A 98 -0.09 -6.74 2.89
N ILE A 99 0.13 -6.52 4.17
CA ILE A 99 1.13 -5.57 4.68
C ILE A 99 2.56 -6.13 4.70
N HIS A 100 2.76 -7.39 4.33
CA HIS A 100 4.07 -8.04 4.29
C HIS A 100 4.13 -9.03 3.13
N GLY A 101 4.44 -8.53 1.94
CA GLY A 101 4.55 -9.32 0.72
C GLY A 101 5.97 -9.35 0.17
N HIS A 102 6.24 -10.39 -0.64
CA HIS A 102 7.50 -10.58 -1.34
C HIS A 102 7.29 -10.80 -2.85
N THR A 103 6.27 -10.18 -3.42
CA THR A 103 5.93 -10.29 -4.85
C THR A 103 6.70 -9.31 -5.74
N ASP A 104 7.58 -8.50 -5.18
CA ASP A 104 8.33 -7.44 -5.87
C ASP A 104 8.91 -7.87 -7.22
N GLY A 105 9.47 -9.09 -7.28
CA GLY A 105 10.03 -9.63 -8.53
C GLY A 105 8.99 -10.24 -9.45
N ASN A 106 7.91 -10.76 -8.90
CA ASN A 106 6.92 -11.53 -9.64
C ASN A 106 5.97 -10.66 -10.45
N LEU A 107 5.61 -9.48 -9.97
CA LEU A 107 4.68 -8.58 -10.66
C LEU A 107 5.20 -8.10 -12.02
N LEU A 108 6.51 -8.09 -12.24
CA LEU A 108 7.10 -7.78 -13.55
C LEU A 108 6.90 -8.90 -14.57
N THR A 109 6.78 -10.15 -14.12
CA THR A 109 6.61 -11.33 -14.98
C THR A 109 5.17 -11.85 -14.99
N ASN A 110 4.41 -11.60 -13.92
CA ASN A 110 3.02 -11.98 -13.76
C ASN A 110 2.22 -10.74 -13.30
N PRO A 111 2.02 -9.77 -14.19
CA PRO A 111 1.42 -8.47 -13.83
C PRO A 111 0.00 -8.60 -13.30
N GLU A 112 -0.75 -9.62 -13.70
CA GLU A 112 -2.11 -9.85 -13.22
C GLU A 112 -2.21 -10.05 -11.70
N GLY A 113 -1.11 -10.49 -11.04
CA GLY A 113 -1.12 -10.74 -9.59
C GLY A 113 -2.12 -11.80 -9.16
N THR A 114 -2.39 -12.80 -10.02
CA THR A 114 -3.48 -13.79 -9.88
C THR A 114 -3.47 -14.49 -8.52
N SER A 115 -2.30 -14.85 -7.99
CA SER A 115 -2.21 -15.53 -6.69
C SER A 115 -2.72 -14.66 -5.53
N SER A 116 -2.52 -13.35 -5.60
CA SER A 116 -3.01 -12.41 -4.58
C SER A 116 -4.50 -12.13 -4.77
N ILE A 117 -4.94 -11.85 -6.00
CA ILE A 117 -6.35 -11.55 -6.32
C ILE A 117 -7.26 -12.72 -5.96
N MET A 118 -6.87 -13.95 -6.27
CA MET A 118 -7.65 -15.16 -5.95
C MET A 118 -7.80 -15.42 -4.45
N GLN A 119 -7.05 -14.71 -3.61
CA GLN A 119 -7.20 -14.70 -2.15
C GLN A 119 -7.89 -13.43 -1.63
N GLY A 120 -8.41 -12.60 -2.53
CA GLY A 120 -9.07 -11.33 -2.18
C GLY A 120 -8.09 -10.21 -1.79
N ILE A 121 -6.79 -10.37 -2.02
CA ILE A 121 -5.79 -9.34 -1.78
C ILE A 121 -5.79 -8.37 -2.96
N THR A 122 -6.12 -7.11 -2.69
CA THR A 122 -6.18 -6.04 -3.71
C THR A 122 -5.07 -5.00 -3.57
N LEU A 123 -4.35 -5.01 -2.44
CA LEU A 123 -3.15 -4.21 -2.23
C LEU A 123 -2.07 -5.05 -1.55
N GLU A 124 -0.86 -4.94 -2.03
CA GLU A 124 0.31 -5.59 -1.43
C GLU A 124 1.41 -4.58 -1.13
N LEU A 125 2.02 -4.74 0.06
CA LEU A 125 3.19 -3.97 0.48
C LEU A 125 4.44 -4.84 0.37
N GLY A 126 5.25 -4.56 -0.65
CA GLY A 126 6.55 -5.19 -0.89
C GLY A 126 7.71 -4.46 -0.23
N GLY A 127 8.93 -4.82 -0.63
CA GLY A 127 10.15 -4.22 -0.08
C GLY A 127 10.40 -4.61 1.37
N GLN A 128 10.00 -5.81 1.76
CA GLN A 128 10.07 -6.29 3.14
C GLN A 128 11.42 -6.98 3.46
N CYS A 129 11.67 -7.20 4.75
CA CYS A 129 12.85 -7.93 5.25
C CYS A 129 14.19 -7.38 4.72
N GLY A 130 14.29 -6.07 4.55
CA GLY A 130 15.52 -5.40 4.09
C GLY A 130 15.83 -5.56 2.60
N GLY A 131 14.95 -6.24 1.84
CA GLY A 131 15.04 -6.42 0.41
C GLY A 131 14.02 -5.57 -0.35
N SER A 132 14.44 -4.92 -1.42
CA SER A 132 13.55 -4.26 -2.38
C SER A 132 14.07 -4.50 -3.79
N ARG A 133 13.23 -4.34 -4.80
CA ARG A 133 13.58 -4.59 -6.23
C ARG A 133 14.66 -3.63 -6.77
N GLY A 134 15.26 -2.87 -5.96
CA GLY A 134 16.30 -1.89 -6.19
C GLY A 134 16.18 -0.79 -5.15
N TRP A 135 17.18 0.05 -5.08
CA TRP A 135 17.11 1.24 -4.23
C TRP A 135 16.40 2.40 -4.93
N ASN A 136 16.39 2.44 -6.27
CA ASN A 136 15.62 3.42 -7.05
C ASN A 136 14.16 2.97 -7.17
N VAL A 137 13.41 3.24 -6.10
CA VAL A 137 12.01 2.80 -5.99
C VAL A 137 11.13 3.46 -7.05
N GLY A 138 11.40 4.73 -7.40
CA GLY A 138 10.60 5.44 -8.40
C GLY A 138 10.65 4.76 -9.77
N GLU A 139 11.83 4.38 -10.22
CA GLU A 139 12.02 3.67 -11.49
C GLU A 139 11.30 2.32 -11.52
N TYR A 140 11.35 1.57 -10.42
CA TYR A 140 10.64 0.32 -10.28
C TYR A 140 9.11 0.50 -10.31
N LEU A 141 8.59 1.52 -9.63
CA LEU A 141 7.16 1.81 -9.63
C LEU A 141 6.66 2.28 -11.00
N ASP A 142 7.46 3.07 -11.73
CA ASP A 142 7.16 3.48 -13.10
C ASP A 142 7.13 2.26 -14.05
N GLU A 143 8.04 1.29 -13.84
CA GLU A 143 8.03 0.03 -14.59
C GLU A 143 6.76 -0.79 -14.31
N LEU A 144 6.36 -0.92 -13.05
CA LEU A 144 5.11 -1.62 -12.69
C LEU A 144 3.87 -0.95 -13.29
N GLU A 145 3.83 0.39 -13.26
CA GLU A 145 2.72 1.15 -13.85
C GLU A 145 2.60 0.88 -15.35
N SER A 146 3.73 0.79 -16.05
CA SER A 146 3.76 0.47 -17.49
C SER A 146 3.27 -0.95 -17.82
N ARG A 147 3.22 -1.84 -16.84
CA ARG A 147 2.76 -3.23 -16.99
C ARG A 147 1.26 -3.43 -16.73
N GLU A 148 0.55 -2.38 -16.32
CA GLU A 148 -0.87 -2.45 -15.98
C GLU A 148 -1.19 -3.58 -14.99
N ILE A 149 -0.48 -3.59 -13.85
CA ILE A 149 -0.60 -4.65 -12.85
C ILE A 149 -2.03 -4.75 -12.30
N GLY A 150 -2.52 -5.97 -12.07
CA GLY A 150 -3.89 -6.26 -11.64
C GLY A 150 -4.19 -5.99 -10.17
N ILE A 151 -3.19 -5.66 -9.34
CA ILE A 151 -3.36 -5.31 -7.92
C ILE A 151 -2.73 -3.94 -7.63
N ASN A 152 -3.18 -3.28 -6.57
CA ASN A 152 -2.44 -2.12 -6.08
C ASN A 152 -1.15 -2.59 -5.41
N PHE A 153 -0.08 -1.82 -5.58
CA PHE A 153 1.20 -2.15 -5.02
C PHE A 153 1.86 -0.92 -4.39
N ALA A 154 2.38 -1.11 -3.19
CA ALA A 154 3.27 -0.15 -2.52
C ALA A 154 4.55 -0.88 -2.11
N THR A 155 5.65 -0.17 -1.91
CA THR A 155 6.90 -0.79 -1.49
C THR A 155 7.66 0.05 -0.48
N MET A 156 8.34 -0.62 0.43
CA MET A 156 9.39 -0.02 1.24
C MET A 156 10.71 -0.05 0.49
N VAL A 157 11.65 0.81 0.86
CA VAL A 157 13.05 0.64 0.44
C VAL A 157 13.74 -0.30 1.42
N GLY A 158 14.46 -1.29 0.89
CA GLY A 158 15.19 -2.26 1.71
C GLY A 158 16.57 -1.74 2.11
N HIS A 159 16.86 -1.68 3.42
CA HIS A 159 18.19 -1.35 3.94
C HIS A 159 19.27 -2.26 3.37
N GLY A 160 19.03 -3.58 3.31
CA GLY A 160 19.97 -4.53 2.74
C GLY A 160 20.27 -4.26 1.27
N THR A 161 19.26 -3.84 0.50
CA THR A 161 19.43 -3.43 -0.91
C THR A 161 20.33 -2.19 -1.02
N VAL A 162 20.07 -1.17 -0.19
CA VAL A 162 20.88 0.06 -0.16
C VAL A 162 22.32 -0.24 0.30
N ARG A 163 22.46 -1.04 1.37
CA ARG A 163 23.77 -1.44 1.90
C ARG A 163 24.58 -2.20 0.87
N ASN A 164 23.95 -3.15 0.18
CA ASN A 164 24.61 -3.92 -0.88
C ASN A 164 25.08 -3.03 -2.05
N ALA A 165 24.33 -2.01 -2.40
CA ALA A 165 24.69 -1.08 -3.46
C ALA A 165 25.92 -0.21 -3.13
N VAL A 166 26.19 0.03 -1.83
CA VAL A 166 27.31 0.89 -1.39
C VAL A 166 28.50 0.09 -0.89
N LEU A 167 28.28 -0.98 -0.11
CA LEU A 167 29.33 -1.77 0.54
C LEU A 167 29.50 -3.18 -0.05
N GLY A 168 28.54 -3.64 -0.85
CA GLY A 168 28.46 -5.06 -1.19
C GLY A 168 28.13 -5.93 0.02
N SER A 169 28.45 -7.23 -0.08
CA SER A 169 28.23 -8.19 1.00
C SER A 169 29.46 -8.28 1.92
N THR A 170 30.00 -7.15 2.37
CA THR A 170 31.17 -7.08 3.24
C THR A 170 30.80 -6.89 4.68
N ASP A 171 31.42 -7.65 5.59
CA ASP A 171 31.26 -7.52 7.04
C ASP A 171 32.21 -6.44 7.57
N ARG A 172 31.77 -5.19 7.46
CA ARG A 172 32.44 -4.03 8.04
C ARG A 172 31.45 -2.89 8.25
N ASP A 173 31.81 -1.96 9.10
CA ASP A 173 31.04 -0.72 9.24
C ASP A 173 31.21 0.18 7.98
N PRO A 174 30.19 0.96 7.60
CA PRO A 174 30.32 1.97 6.58
C PRO A 174 31.26 3.10 7.06
N SER A 175 32.05 3.66 6.16
CA SER A 175 32.70 4.95 6.41
C SER A 175 31.65 6.07 6.51
N PRO A 176 31.99 7.24 7.06
CA PRO A 176 31.06 8.37 7.11
C PRO A 176 30.49 8.77 5.73
N GLN A 177 31.30 8.69 4.68
CA GLN A 177 30.88 8.99 3.32
C GLN A 177 29.92 7.93 2.75
N GLU A 178 30.17 6.66 3.02
CA GLU A 178 29.29 5.55 2.61
C GLU A 178 27.96 5.63 3.35
N LEU A 179 27.97 5.90 4.66
CA LEU A 179 26.76 6.06 5.44
C LEU A 179 25.91 7.23 4.94
N GLU A 180 26.54 8.36 4.62
CA GLU A 180 25.84 9.49 4.02
C GLU A 180 25.27 9.14 2.63
N ARG A 181 26.01 8.39 1.83
CA ARG A 181 25.51 7.89 0.53
C ARG A 181 24.28 7.00 0.72
N MET A 182 24.29 6.09 1.68
CA MET A 182 23.14 5.24 2.01
C MET A 182 21.92 6.07 2.44
N ARG A 183 22.11 7.10 3.26
CA ARG A 183 21.04 8.02 3.67
C ARG A 183 20.41 8.74 2.47
N GLN A 184 21.25 9.26 1.57
CA GLN A 184 20.77 9.90 0.34
C GLN A 184 19.98 8.95 -0.55
N MET A 185 20.40 7.69 -0.67
CA MET A 185 19.68 6.68 -1.44
C MET A 185 18.31 6.36 -0.83
N VAL A 186 18.23 6.26 0.49
CA VAL A 186 16.93 6.07 1.18
C VAL A 186 16.03 7.29 0.98
N ASP A 187 16.56 8.50 1.10
CA ASP A 187 15.83 9.74 0.86
C ASP A 187 15.29 9.82 -0.58
N GLN A 188 16.12 9.50 -1.56
CA GLN A 188 15.73 9.42 -2.98
C GLN A 188 14.65 8.37 -3.22
N ALA A 189 14.76 7.20 -2.57
CA ALA A 189 13.74 6.16 -2.67
C ALA A 189 12.38 6.62 -2.13
N ILE A 190 12.37 7.34 -1.00
CA ILE A 190 11.15 7.92 -0.42
C ILE A 190 10.56 8.98 -1.36
N GLN A 191 11.38 9.86 -1.90
CA GLN A 191 10.93 10.84 -2.90
C GLN A 191 10.40 10.17 -4.17
N GLY A 192 10.93 8.99 -4.50
CA GLY A 192 10.46 8.13 -5.60
C GLY A 192 9.16 7.36 -5.30
N GLY A 193 8.63 7.43 -4.07
CA GLY A 193 7.36 6.80 -3.72
C GLY A 193 7.47 5.61 -2.77
N ALA A 194 8.65 5.32 -2.18
CA ALA A 194 8.73 4.34 -1.10
C ALA A 194 7.91 4.81 0.11
N VAL A 195 7.12 3.90 0.68
CA VAL A 195 6.22 4.20 1.81
C VAL A 195 6.84 3.86 3.17
N GLY A 196 8.12 3.57 3.21
CA GLY A 196 8.85 3.25 4.45
C GLY A 196 10.21 2.64 4.16
N LEU A 197 10.87 2.22 5.24
CA LEU A 197 12.15 1.51 5.22
C LEU A 197 11.99 0.16 5.89
N SER A 198 12.53 -0.90 5.29
CA SER A 198 12.61 -2.21 5.92
C SER A 198 14.05 -2.63 6.20
N THR A 199 14.24 -3.43 7.23
CA THR A 199 15.50 -4.13 7.50
C THR A 199 15.27 -5.64 7.63
N GLY A 200 16.28 -6.43 7.27
CA GLY A 200 16.31 -7.86 7.45
C GLY A 200 17.63 -8.23 8.10
N LEU A 201 17.65 -8.26 9.44
CA LEU A 201 18.89 -8.34 10.22
C LEU A 201 19.41 -9.77 10.39
N GLU A 202 18.69 -10.73 9.86
CA GLU A 202 19.11 -12.12 9.71
C GLU A 202 19.80 -12.38 8.36
N TYR A 203 19.49 -11.57 7.35
CA TYR A 203 19.94 -11.78 5.96
C TYR A 203 21.15 -10.92 5.62
N THR A 204 22.06 -11.48 4.83
CA THR A 204 23.22 -10.76 4.29
C THR A 204 22.74 -9.77 3.19
N PRO A 205 23.21 -8.51 3.20
CA PRO A 205 24.22 -7.91 4.09
C PRO A 205 23.66 -7.19 5.32
N GLY A 206 22.36 -7.24 5.59
CA GLY A 206 21.71 -6.57 6.72
C GLY A 206 22.21 -7.07 8.08
N ASN A 207 22.60 -8.34 8.16
CA ASN A 207 23.14 -8.96 9.39
C ASN A 207 24.48 -8.36 9.85
N PHE A 208 25.24 -7.72 8.98
CA PHE A 208 26.49 -7.04 9.32
C PHE A 208 26.28 -5.63 9.87
N ALA A 209 25.07 -5.06 9.68
CA ALA A 209 24.79 -3.70 10.13
C ALA A 209 24.75 -3.63 11.67
N LYS A 210 25.41 -2.64 12.25
CA LYS A 210 25.37 -2.36 13.69
C LYS A 210 24.28 -1.33 14.01
N ILE A 211 23.91 -1.25 15.27
CA ILE A 211 22.86 -0.32 15.74
C ILE A 211 23.08 1.12 15.31
N PRO A 212 24.31 1.71 15.37
CA PRO A 212 24.50 3.09 14.90
C PRO A 212 24.15 3.31 13.42
N GLU A 213 24.51 2.36 12.54
CA GLU A 213 24.14 2.40 11.12
C GLU A 213 22.61 2.41 10.97
N LEU A 214 21.91 1.49 11.63
CA LEU A 214 20.46 1.37 11.57
C LEU A 214 19.75 2.63 12.05
N ILE A 215 20.24 3.26 13.14
CA ILE A 215 19.69 4.50 13.67
C ILE A 215 19.83 5.64 12.64
N GLU A 216 21.01 5.79 12.06
CA GLU A 216 21.28 6.89 11.12
C GLU A 216 20.46 6.74 9.83
N ILE A 217 20.31 5.52 9.33
CA ILE A 217 19.48 5.24 8.16
C ILE A 217 17.99 5.45 8.48
N ALA A 218 17.51 4.95 9.64
CA ALA A 218 16.10 5.13 10.03
C ALA A 218 15.73 6.59 10.31
N ARG A 219 16.69 7.44 10.72
CA ARG A 219 16.45 8.90 10.91
C ARG A 219 15.96 9.60 9.66
N VAL A 220 16.27 9.09 8.47
CA VAL A 220 15.79 9.64 7.20
C VAL A 220 14.27 9.62 7.10
N LEU A 221 13.59 8.67 7.77
CA LEU A 221 12.12 8.58 7.77
C LEU A 221 11.43 9.70 8.54
N LYS A 222 12.13 10.32 9.51
CA LYS A 222 11.52 11.24 10.47
C LYS A 222 10.79 12.44 9.84
N PRO A 223 11.37 13.18 8.85
CA PRO A 223 10.68 14.29 8.20
C PRO A 223 9.40 13.86 7.46
N TYR A 224 9.37 12.63 6.98
CA TYR A 224 8.29 12.05 6.19
C TYR A 224 7.23 11.36 7.03
N GLN A 225 7.48 11.13 8.33
CA GLN A 225 6.60 10.38 9.25
C GLN A 225 6.27 8.97 8.73
N LEU A 226 7.21 8.32 8.05
CA LEU A 226 7.05 7.01 7.45
C LEU A 226 7.42 5.89 8.42
N PRO A 227 6.84 4.68 8.25
CA PRO A 227 7.10 3.53 9.10
C PRO A 227 8.46 2.90 8.84
N TYR A 228 8.96 2.26 9.87
CA TYR A 228 10.09 1.34 9.84
C TYR A 228 9.62 -0.07 10.21
N ALA A 229 9.95 -1.04 9.37
CA ALA A 229 9.67 -2.46 9.59
C ALA A 229 10.98 -3.25 9.69
N THR A 230 11.01 -4.30 10.50
CA THR A 230 12.23 -5.10 10.67
C THR A 230 11.94 -6.59 10.79
N HIS A 231 12.72 -7.39 10.08
CA HIS A 231 12.99 -8.77 10.42
C HIS A 231 14.17 -8.75 11.41
N ILE A 232 13.91 -9.10 12.65
CA ILE A 232 14.89 -9.00 13.73
C ILE A 232 16.02 -10.01 13.59
N ARG A 233 17.07 -9.85 14.40
CA ARG A 233 18.10 -10.89 14.57
C ARG A 233 17.55 -12.05 15.38
N ASN A 234 18.01 -13.25 15.09
CA ASN A 234 17.86 -14.42 15.94
C ASN A 234 18.88 -14.40 17.07
#